data_a88cb2e0d0eab8d9bb998e453bdb333e
#
_entry.id   a88cb2e0d0eab8d9bb998e453bdb333e
#
_cell.length_a   1.000
_cell.length_b   1.000
_cell.length_c   1.000
_cell.angle_alpha   90.00
_cell.angle_beta   90.00
_cell.angle_gamma   90.00
#
_symmetry.space_group_name_H-M   'P 1'
#
loop_
_entity.id
_entity.type
_entity.pdbx_description
1 polymer ?
#
loop_
_entity_poly.entity_id
_entity_poly.type
_entity_poly.pdbx_seq_one_letter_code
_entity_poly.pdbx_strand_id
1 'polypeptide(L)'
;MFYQAITDGATFAFDSHAAQSDQLTVAIGAGRGCVLRADTPVAGIWIPLRGRLQLAAGGVDTDLIAGELRVSECEAGVQAVGRGNALWFALLGSRLAWRQVLRERFDVPTPEPLLLPARYTADIALRRQAIAFARVAARGRAENSSIALIESVLGMQAKLGAAIHRCPGRTYAHRRQVFLRLQRVRNYLAANCHLDLDNEMLARMASYSPWHFIRAFRAAYQETPHAYLVAQRLLRARRLLRTSPLAISEIALASGFENRCAFSRLFRQRFGVTAHALRRQAAAASAAAQTRSVDAEHRAISATRAAFHRQLSQPLFS
;
A
#
# COMPACT_ATOMS: atom_id res chain seq x y z
N MET A 1 13.20 8.44 -18.53
CA MET A 1 12.28 7.56 -17.77
C MET A 1 11.93 6.35 -18.62
N PHE A 2 12.05 5.15 -18.07
CA PHE A 2 11.73 3.89 -18.75
C PHE A 2 10.31 3.43 -18.46
N TYR A 3 9.67 2.75 -19.42
CA TYR A 3 8.34 2.16 -19.24
C TYR A 3 8.41 0.65 -19.48
N GLN A 4 7.79 -0.12 -18.57
CA GLN A 4 7.73 -1.57 -18.66
C GLN A 4 6.31 -2.08 -18.40
N ALA A 5 5.74 -2.79 -19.36
CA ALA A 5 4.50 -3.55 -19.16
C ALA A 5 4.82 -5.02 -18.83
N ILE A 6 4.14 -5.57 -17.83
CA ILE A 6 4.27 -6.94 -17.36
C ILE A 6 2.89 -7.59 -17.46
N THR A 7 2.75 -8.56 -18.35
CA THR A 7 1.46 -9.23 -18.61
C THR A 7 1.40 -10.60 -17.91
N ASP A 8 0.30 -11.31 -18.10
CA ASP A 8 0.02 -12.62 -17.49
C ASP A 8 1.22 -13.57 -17.50
N GLY A 9 1.61 -14.02 -16.31
CA GLY A 9 2.71 -14.97 -16.12
C GLY A 9 4.12 -14.45 -16.39
N ALA A 10 4.24 -13.22 -16.89
CA ALA A 10 5.54 -12.64 -17.21
C ALA A 10 6.28 -12.17 -15.96
N THR A 11 7.61 -12.31 -16.01
CA THR A 11 8.52 -11.78 -14.98
C THR A 11 9.40 -10.69 -15.60
N PHE A 12 9.44 -9.53 -14.96
CA PHE A 12 10.39 -8.47 -15.28
C PHE A 12 11.45 -8.41 -14.18
N ALA A 13 12.71 -8.48 -14.57
CA ALA A 13 13.86 -8.29 -13.70
C ALA A 13 14.38 -6.85 -13.83
N PHE A 14 14.41 -6.12 -12.72
CA PHE A 14 15.06 -4.82 -12.62
C PHE A 14 16.55 -5.09 -12.40
N ASP A 15 17.32 -4.99 -13.46
CA ASP A 15 18.72 -5.38 -13.50
C ASP A 15 19.69 -4.30 -12.98
N SER A 16 21.00 -4.64 -12.97
CA SER A 16 22.04 -3.74 -12.53
C SER A 16 22.22 -2.50 -13.41
N HIS A 17 21.87 -2.58 -14.70
CA HIS A 17 21.89 -1.45 -15.61
C HIS A 17 20.81 -0.41 -15.24
N ALA A 18 19.59 -0.87 -14.97
CA ALA A 18 18.51 -0.01 -14.49
C ALA A 18 18.82 0.56 -13.10
N ALA A 19 19.51 -0.19 -12.24
CA ALA A 19 19.93 0.24 -10.91
C ALA A 19 21.03 1.31 -10.91
N GLN A 20 21.85 1.37 -11.92
CA GLN A 20 22.89 2.40 -12.10
C GLN A 20 22.37 3.62 -12.88
N SER A 21 21.19 3.51 -13.49
CA SER A 21 20.55 4.61 -14.22
C SER A 21 20.16 5.74 -13.26
N ASP A 22 20.29 6.97 -13.74
CA ASP A 22 19.75 8.20 -13.15
C ASP A 22 18.25 8.38 -13.43
N GLN A 23 17.63 7.44 -14.13
CA GLN A 23 16.24 7.49 -14.56
C GLN A 23 15.33 6.60 -13.72
N LEU A 24 14.08 7.06 -13.52
CA LEU A 24 13.04 6.26 -12.93
C LEU A 24 12.41 5.32 -13.97
N THR A 25 11.96 4.16 -13.50
CA THR A 25 11.22 3.18 -14.29
C THR A 25 9.77 3.13 -13.84
N VAL A 26 8.85 3.23 -14.80
CA VAL A 26 7.42 2.98 -14.60
C VAL A 26 7.14 1.54 -14.97
N ALA A 27 6.64 0.74 -14.04
CA ALA A 27 6.19 -0.63 -14.30
C ALA A 27 4.68 -0.75 -14.09
N ILE A 28 4.03 -1.43 -15.03
CA ILE A 28 2.60 -1.78 -14.95
C ILE A 28 2.48 -3.29 -15.03
N GLY A 29 1.95 -3.90 -13.98
CA GLY A 29 1.59 -5.31 -14.01
C GLY A 29 0.10 -5.49 -14.24
N ALA A 30 -0.27 -6.29 -15.22
CA ALA A 30 -1.66 -6.58 -15.57
C ALA A 30 -1.87 -8.08 -15.75
N GLY A 31 -2.87 -8.65 -15.05
CA GLY A 31 -3.28 -10.04 -15.16
C GLY A 31 -2.85 -10.93 -14.01
N ARG A 32 -2.77 -12.25 -14.24
CA ARG A 32 -2.43 -13.24 -13.22
C ARG A 32 -0.94 -13.53 -13.20
N GLY A 33 -0.34 -13.54 -11.99
CA GLY A 33 1.05 -13.98 -11.83
C GLY A 33 2.09 -13.10 -12.51
N CYS A 34 1.76 -11.83 -12.80
CA CYS A 34 2.75 -10.86 -13.26
C CYS A 34 3.71 -10.53 -12.12
N VAL A 35 5.00 -10.68 -12.36
CA VAL A 35 6.05 -10.57 -11.35
C VAL A 35 7.05 -9.49 -11.73
N LEU A 36 7.43 -8.66 -10.75
CA LEU A 36 8.62 -7.80 -10.83
C LEU A 36 9.61 -8.24 -9.77
N ARG A 37 10.86 -8.40 -10.14
CA ARG A 37 11.98 -8.69 -9.22
C ARG A 37 13.05 -7.64 -9.37
N ALA A 38 13.64 -7.22 -8.25
CA ALA A 38 14.80 -6.36 -8.22
C ALA A 38 15.81 -6.92 -7.21
N ASP A 39 16.87 -7.52 -7.71
CA ASP A 39 17.95 -8.06 -6.89
C ASP A 39 18.89 -6.94 -6.42
N THR A 40 18.94 -5.84 -7.17
CA THR A 40 19.68 -4.62 -6.81
C THR A 40 18.82 -3.69 -5.97
N PRO A 41 19.46 -2.82 -5.10
CA PRO A 41 18.71 -1.90 -4.27
C PRO A 41 17.87 -0.90 -5.05
N VAL A 42 16.55 -0.95 -4.87
CA VAL A 42 15.58 -0.02 -5.49
C VAL A 42 14.65 0.60 -4.45
N ALA A 43 14.38 1.88 -4.61
CA ALA A 43 13.27 2.55 -3.93
C ALA A 43 12.08 2.65 -4.86
N GLY A 44 10.85 2.59 -4.30
CA GLY A 44 9.68 2.63 -5.16
C GLY A 44 8.39 3.02 -4.49
N ILE A 45 7.44 3.44 -5.33
CA ILE A 45 6.05 3.70 -5.00
C ILE A 45 5.23 2.61 -5.66
N TRP A 46 4.46 1.85 -4.88
CA TRP A 46 3.70 0.67 -5.30
C TRP A 46 2.22 0.91 -5.06
N ILE A 47 1.40 0.84 -6.12
CA ILE A 47 -0.04 1.16 -6.07
C ILE A 47 -0.83 0.05 -6.77
N PRO A 48 -1.52 -0.84 -6.04
CA PRO A 48 -2.50 -1.73 -6.66
C PRO A 48 -3.72 -0.90 -7.10
N LEU A 49 -4.08 -1.01 -8.36
CA LEU A 49 -5.23 -0.34 -8.98
C LEU A 49 -6.46 -1.25 -8.96
N ARG A 50 -6.25 -2.58 -9.08
CA ARG A 50 -7.25 -3.64 -9.00
C ARG A 50 -6.61 -4.93 -8.49
N GLY A 51 -7.38 -5.74 -7.74
CA GLY A 51 -6.90 -7.01 -7.19
C GLY A 51 -5.95 -6.81 -6.01
N ARG A 52 -4.95 -7.69 -5.90
CA ARG A 52 -3.95 -7.69 -4.82
C ARG A 52 -2.55 -7.65 -5.39
N LEU A 53 -1.65 -6.96 -4.71
CA LEU A 53 -0.23 -6.95 -4.96
C LEU A 53 0.49 -7.47 -3.72
N GLN A 54 1.12 -8.62 -3.82
CA GLN A 54 2.02 -9.12 -2.78
C GLN A 54 3.39 -8.51 -3.02
N LEU A 55 3.89 -7.79 -2.04
CA LEU A 55 5.17 -7.09 -2.10
C LEU A 55 6.06 -7.57 -0.97
N ALA A 56 7.16 -8.25 -1.30
CA ALA A 56 8.27 -8.57 -0.41
C ALA A 56 9.34 -7.50 -0.58
N ALA A 57 9.68 -6.79 0.50
CA ALA A 57 10.70 -5.75 0.51
C ALA A 57 11.21 -5.54 1.94
N GLY A 58 12.54 -5.47 2.12
CA GLY A 58 13.18 -5.26 3.42
C GLY A 58 12.88 -6.35 4.44
N GLY A 59 12.73 -7.60 3.99
CA GLY A 59 12.39 -8.74 4.85
C GLY A 59 10.94 -8.73 5.37
N VAL A 60 10.06 -7.92 4.77
CA VAL A 60 8.65 -7.81 5.16
C VAL A 60 7.77 -8.09 3.96
N ASP A 61 6.95 -9.15 4.08
CA ASP A 61 5.88 -9.44 3.13
C ASP A 61 4.64 -8.60 3.43
N THR A 62 4.12 -7.94 2.41
CA THR A 62 2.96 -7.07 2.54
C THR A 62 1.96 -7.35 1.44
N ASP A 63 0.73 -7.67 1.81
CA ASP A 63 -0.40 -7.68 0.88
C ASP A 63 -1.01 -6.29 0.79
N LEU A 64 -0.98 -5.73 -0.41
CA LEU A 64 -1.61 -4.46 -0.75
C LEU A 64 -2.88 -4.73 -1.56
N ILE A 65 -3.93 -3.99 -1.27
CA ILE A 65 -5.19 -4.02 -2.03
C ILE A 65 -5.46 -2.66 -2.69
N ALA A 66 -6.36 -2.64 -3.64
CA ALA A 66 -6.79 -1.39 -4.28
C ALA A 66 -7.27 -0.37 -3.22
N GLY A 67 -6.75 0.84 -3.27
CA GLY A 67 -6.97 1.88 -2.26
C GLY A 67 -5.84 2.01 -1.23
N GLU A 68 -4.77 1.23 -1.39
CA GLU A 68 -3.56 1.32 -0.58
C GLU A 68 -2.36 1.62 -1.48
N LEU A 69 -1.33 2.20 -0.90
CA LEU A 69 -0.01 2.29 -1.52
C LEU A 69 1.07 1.98 -0.50
N ARG A 70 2.20 1.48 -0.98
CA ARG A 70 3.42 1.36 -0.18
C ARG A 70 4.54 2.13 -0.86
N VAL A 71 5.30 2.84 -0.04
CA VAL A 71 6.62 3.35 -0.40
C VAL A 71 7.65 2.41 0.19
N SER A 72 8.58 1.90 -0.62
CA SER A 72 9.75 1.14 -0.18
C SER A 72 10.99 2.03 -0.17
N GLU A 73 11.87 1.82 0.79
CA GLU A 73 13.22 2.40 0.78
C GLU A 73 14.07 1.70 -0.28
N CYS A 74 15.29 2.17 -0.48
CA CYS A 74 16.24 1.54 -1.38
C CYS A 74 16.73 0.21 -0.79
N GLU A 75 16.03 -0.86 -1.13
CA GLU A 75 16.21 -2.23 -0.62
C GLU A 75 16.53 -3.19 -1.77
N ALA A 76 17.37 -4.19 -1.52
CA ALA A 76 17.62 -5.29 -2.44
C ALA A 76 16.63 -6.44 -2.20
N GLY A 77 16.49 -7.34 -3.19
CA GLY A 77 15.61 -8.50 -3.07
C GLY A 77 14.13 -8.13 -3.06
N VAL A 78 13.75 -7.03 -3.72
CA VAL A 78 12.34 -6.64 -3.83
C VAL A 78 11.63 -7.55 -4.82
N GLN A 79 10.51 -8.12 -4.40
CA GLN A 79 9.64 -8.90 -5.26
C GLN A 79 8.20 -8.42 -5.16
N ALA A 80 7.58 -8.14 -6.31
CA ALA A 80 6.17 -7.78 -6.41
C ALA A 80 5.42 -8.79 -7.28
N VAL A 81 4.35 -9.38 -6.76
CA VAL A 81 3.56 -10.42 -7.42
C VAL A 81 2.09 -10.01 -7.48
N GLY A 82 1.54 -9.89 -8.68
CA GLY A 82 0.11 -9.68 -8.89
C GLY A 82 -0.68 -10.96 -8.58
N ARG A 83 -1.65 -10.89 -7.67
CA ARG A 83 -2.51 -12.01 -7.27
C ARG A 83 -3.92 -11.87 -7.87
N GLY A 84 -4.42 -12.95 -8.47
CA GLY A 84 -5.67 -12.96 -9.20
C GLY A 84 -5.56 -12.09 -10.48
N ASN A 85 -6.68 -11.51 -10.93
CA ASN A 85 -6.67 -10.57 -12.06
C ASN A 85 -6.24 -9.17 -11.56
N ALA A 86 -4.96 -9.05 -11.19
CA ALA A 86 -4.39 -7.84 -10.63
C ALA A 86 -4.08 -6.81 -11.73
N LEU A 87 -4.21 -5.54 -11.37
CA LEU A 87 -3.63 -4.40 -12.10
C LEU A 87 -2.91 -3.52 -11.09
N TRP A 88 -1.62 -3.31 -11.27
CA TRP A 88 -0.83 -2.51 -10.36
C TRP A 88 0.15 -1.61 -11.11
N PHE A 89 0.49 -0.53 -10.47
CA PHE A 89 1.46 0.47 -10.92
C PHE A 89 2.64 0.49 -9.94
N ALA A 90 3.86 0.63 -10.48
CA ALA A 90 5.04 0.92 -9.69
C ALA A 90 5.89 1.99 -10.37
N LEU A 91 6.44 2.89 -9.55
CA LEU A 91 7.46 3.86 -9.96
C LEU A 91 8.72 3.55 -9.16
N LEU A 92 9.77 3.13 -9.86
CA LEU A 92 10.98 2.54 -9.29
C LEU A 92 12.23 3.30 -9.72
N GLY A 93 13.25 3.27 -8.89
CA GLY A 93 14.55 3.80 -9.28
C GLY A 93 15.63 3.53 -8.24
N SER A 94 16.86 3.69 -8.67
CA SER A 94 18.03 3.71 -7.81
C SER A 94 17.97 4.88 -6.83
N ARG A 95 18.81 4.85 -5.79
CA ARG A 95 18.99 6.00 -4.91
C ARG A 95 19.40 7.27 -5.68
N LEU A 96 20.21 7.11 -6.72
CA LEU A 96 20.67 8.21 -7.56
C LEU A 96 19.52 8.82 -8.34
N ALA A 97 18.71 8.01 -9.03
CA ALA A 97 17.55 8.46 -9.78
C ALA A 97 16.54 9.24 -8.92
N TRP A 98 16.22 8.72 -7.73
CA TRP A 98 15.32 9.43 -6.81
C TRP A 98 15.90 10.73 -6.27
N ARG A 99 17.21 10.76 -5.93
CA ARG A 99 17.87 12.00 -5.51
C ARG A 99 17.82 13.07 -6.59
N GLN A 100 18.09 12.68 -7.83
CA GLN A 100 18.08 13.61 -8.96
C GLN A 100 16.69 14.20 -9.15
N VAL A 101 15.66 13.38 -9.28
CA VAL A 101 14.27 13.83 -9.46
C VAL A 101 13.80 14.72 -8.30
N LEU A 102 14.11 14.33 -7.05
CA LEU A 102 13.66 15.08 -5.87
C LEU A 102 14.39 16.42 -5.72
N ARG A 103 15.67 16.52 -6.12
CA ARG A 103 16.41 17.78 -6.11
C ARG A 103 16.01 18.72 -7.23
N GLU A 104 15.92 18.21 -8.45
CA GLU A 104 15.64 19.02 -9.63
C GLU A 104 14.21 19.56 -9.67
N ARG A 105 13.27 18.82 -9.10
CA ARG A 105 11.84 19.12 -9.27
C ARG A 105 11.13 19.63 -8.01
N PHE A 106 11.69 19.41 -6.82
CA PHE A 106 10.94 19.65 -5.58
C PHE A 106 11.65 20.52 -4.54
N ASP A 107 12.84 21.05 -4.84
CA ASP A 107 13.62 21.91 -3.92
C ASP A 107 13.53 21.45 -2.45
N VAL A 108 13.70 20.13 -2.23
CA VAL A 108 13.56 19.53 -0.90
C VAL A 108 14.78 19.91 -0.06
N PRO A 109 14.62 20.74 1.01
CA PRO A 109 15.72 21.36 1.73
C PRO A 109 16.47 20.39 2.65
N THR A 110 16.59 19.13 2.29
CA THR A 110 17.26 18.12 3.09
C THR A 110 18.54 17.65 2.40
N PRO A 111 19.62 17.35 3.18
CA PRO A 111 20.87 16.83 2.61
C PRO A 111 20.70 15.55 1.81
N GLU A 112 19.63 14.79 2.08
CA GLU A 112 19.29 13.55 1.38
C GLU A 112 17.77 13.42 1.21
N PRO A 113 17.16 14.04 0.16
CA PRO A 113 15.78 13.81 -0.16
C PRO A 113 15.60 12.36 -0.61
N LEU A 114 14.84 11.57 0.14
CA LEU A 114 14.55 10.16 -0.15
C LEU A 114 13.09 9.88 0.20
N LEU A 115 12.53 8.90 -0.49
CA LEU A 115 11.25 8.34 -0.10
C LEU A 115 11.35 7.66 1.27
N LEU A 116 10.36 7.90 2.13
CA LEU A 116 10.30 7.30 3.46
C LEU A 116 9.42 6.05 3.40
N PRO A 117 9.93 4.88 3.84
CA PRO A 117 9.21 3.61 3.70
C PRO A 117 7.99 3.58 4.62
N ALA A 118 6.79 3.54 4.02
CA ALA A 118 5.54 3.42 4.77
C ALA A 118 4.40 2.94 3.87
N ARG A 119 3.30 2.54 4.51
CA ARG A 119 2.03 2.22 3.86
C ARG A 119 1.06 3.37 4.08
N TYR A 120 0.34 3.75 3.03
CA TYR A 120 -0.62 4.83 3.02
C TYR A 120 -1.94 4.39 2.39
N THR A 121 -2.98 5.18 2.56
CA THR A 121 -4.23 5.04 1.81
C THR A 121 -4.08 5.79 0.49
N ALA A 122 -4.29 5.10 -0.63
CA ALA A 122 -4.38 5.71 -1.95
C ALA A 122 -5.83 6.07 -2.24
N ASP A 123 -6.17 7.34 -2.21
CA ASP A 123 -7.49 7.82 -2.59
C ASP A 123 -7.75 7.69 -4.11
N ILE A 124 -8.95 8.06 -4.54
CA ILE A 124 -9.34 7.98 -5.95
C ILE A 124 -8.50 8.94 -6.79
N ALA A 125 -8.14 10.11 -6.27
CA ALA A 125 -7.36 11.13 -6.99
C ALA A 125 -5.95 10.61 -7.29
N LEU A 126 -5.25 10.07 -6.29
CA LEU A 126 -3.93 9.48 -6.45
C LEU A 126 -3.92 8.30 -7.45
N ARG A 127 -4.94 7.43 -7.38
CA ARG A 127 -5.07 6.31 -8.32
C ARG A 127 -5.29 6.79 -9.75
N ARG A 128 -6.08 7.85 -9.95
CA ARG A 128 -6.25 8.49 -11.26
C ARG A 128 -4.94 9.09 -11.78
N GLN A 129 -4.16 9.76 -10.91
CA GLN A 129 -2.84 10.27 -11.26
C GLN A 129 -1.90 9.14 -11.70
N ALA A 130 -1.86 8.01 -10.97
CA ALA A 130 -1.04 6.85 -11.34
C ALA A 130 -1.44 6.28 -12.71
N ILE A 131 -2.74 6.16 -12.99
CA ILE A 131 -3.25 5.67 -14.29
C ILE A 131 -2.92 6.66 -15.41
N ALA A 132 -3.13 7.96 -15.19
CA ALA A 132 -2.82 8.99 -16.17
C ALA A 132 -1.32 9.00 -16.50
N PHE A 133 -0.49 8.94 -15.47
CA PHE A 133 0.96 8.86 -15.64
C PHE A 133 1.38 7.60 -16.40
N ALA A 134 0.85 6.43 -16.08
CA ALA A 134 1.14 5.19 -16.80
C ALA A 134 0.82 5.29 -18.31
N ARG A 135 -0.32 5.91 -18.66
CA ARG A 135 -0.72 6.12 -20.06
C ARG A 135 0.23 7.04 -20.83
N VAL A 136 0.73 8.08 -20.16
CA VAL A 136 1.68 9.03 -20.74
C VAL A 136 3.06 8.40 -20.88
N ALA A 137 3.49 7.63 -19.88
CA ALA A 137 4.74 6.89 -19.89
C ALA A 137 4.80 5.85 -21.03
N ALA A 138 3.70 5.13 -21.27
CA ALA A 138 3.58 4.18 -22.37
C ALA A 138 3.72 4.83 -23.76
N ARG A 139 3.55 6.16 -23.87
CA ARG A 139 3.70 6.92 -25.11
C ARG A 139 5.08 7.62 -25.22
N GLY A 140 5.99 7.35 -24.29
CA GLY A 140 7.32 7.97 -24.26
C GLY A 140 7.36 9.44 -23.85
N ARG A 141 6.29 10.01 -23.27
CA ARG A 141 6.14 11.43 -22.91
C ARG A 141 6.09 11.69 -21.41
N ALA A 142 6.81 10.89 -20.59
CA ALA A 142 6.56 10.76 -19.15
C ALA A 142 7.11 11.90 -18.26
N GLU A 143 7.92 12.83 -18.73
CA GLU A 143 8.73 13.69 -17.85
C GLU A 143 7.91 14.62 -16.93
N ASN A 144 6.85 15.24 -17.41
CA ASN A 144 6.07 16.19 -16.60
C ASN A 144 4.92 15.54 -15.81
N SER A 145 4.46 14.35 -16.20
CA SER A 145 3.29 13.69 -15.58
C SER A 145 3.63 12.97 -14.27
N SER A 146 4.92 12.70 -13.99
CA SER A 146 5.38 12.09 -12.75
C SER A 146 5.28 13.04 -11.55
N ILE A 147 5.36 14.34 -11.78
CA ILE A 147 5.47 15.37 -10.74
C ILE A 147 4.27 15.33 -9.80
N ALA A 148 3.05 15.37 -10.33
CA ALA A 148 1.83 15.39 -9.52
C ALA A 148 1.67 14.15 -8.63
N LEU A 149 2.07 12.95 -9.11
CA LEU A 149 2.05 11.73 -8.32
C LEU A 149 3.08 11.78 -7.20
N ILE A 150 4.30 12.20 -7.49
CA ILE A 150 5.38 12.31 -6.51
C ILE A 150 5.04 13.36 -5.46
N GLU A 151 4.53 14.53 -5.85
CA GLU A 151 4.05 15.58 -4.92
C GLU A 151 3.00 15.06 -3.95
N SER A 152 2.01 14.34 -4.46
CA SER A 152 0.96 13.74 -3.63
C SER A 152 1.54 12.77 -2.61
N VAL A 153 2.52 11.93 -3.01
CA VAL A 153 3.20 10.99 -2.11
C VAL A 153 4.07 11.73 -1.10
N LEU A 154 4.83 12.75 -1.50
CA LEU A 154 5.65 13.57 -0.59
C LEU A 154 4.76 14.30 0.44
N GLY A 155 3.61 14.82 0.03
CA GLY A 155 2.63 15.42 0.94
C GLY A 155 2.16 14.43 2.02
N MET A 156 1.93 13.17 1.67
CA MET A 156 1.59 12.11 2.64
C MET A 156 2.74 11.83 3.62
N GLN A 157 3.99 12.04 3.21
CA GLN A 157 5.19 11.80 4.02
C GLN A 157 5.50 12.93 5.01
N ALA A 158 4.84 14.06 4.93
CA ALA A 158 5.09 15.21 5.83
C ALA A 158 5.01 14.82 7.32
N LYS A 159 4.04 13.96 7.69
CA LYS A 159 3.90 13.45 9.07
C LYS A 159 5.10 12.61 9.51
N LEU A 160 5.73 11.87 8.60
CA LEU A 160 6.94 11.09 8.86
C LEU A 160 8.17 12.00 9.02
N GLY A 161 8.25 13.07 8.25
CA GLY A 161 9.26 14.12 8.45
C GLY A 161 9.25 14.68 9.87
N ALA A 162 8.07 15.00 10.40
CA ALA A 162 7.93 15.41 11.80
C ALA A 162 8.38 14.33 12.80
N ALA A 163 8.17 13.05 12.49
CA ALA A 163 8.67 11.95 13.32
C ALA A 163 10.19 11.85 13.33
N ILE A 164 10.88 12.15 12.22
CA ILE A 164 12.34 12.23 12.17
C ILE A 164 12.87 13.27 13.15
N HIS A 165 12.26 14.44 13.20
CA HIS A 165 12.68 15.51 14.11
C HIS A 165 12.53 15.14 15.59
N ARG A 166 11.57 14.27 15.94
CA ARG A 166 11.37 13.76 17.30
C ARG A 166 12.32 12.60 17.67
N CYS A 167 12.99 12.00 16.70
CA CYS A 167 13.95 10.93 16.98
C CYS A 167 15.15 11.44 17.77
N PRO A 168 15.75 10.61 18.65
CA PRO A 168 16.99 10.96 19.35
C PRO A 168 18.13 11.11 18.36
N GLY A 169 19.00 12.11 18.60
CA GLY A 169 20.17 12.38 17.76
C GLY A 169 20.48 13.88 17.68
N ARG A 170 21.77 14.21 17.51
CA ARG A 170 22.23 15.61 17.40
C ARG A 170 22.05 16.15 15.98
N THR A 171 22.33 15.35 14.96
CA THR A 171 22.26 15.75 13.55
C THR A 171 21.00 15.18 12.90
N TYR A 172 20.53 15.84 11.83
CA TYR A 172 19.41 15.33 11.02
C TYR A 172 19.72 13.94 10.45
N ALA A 173 20.94 13.72 9.94
CA ALA A 173 21.36 12.43 9.40
C ALA A 173 21.24 11.30 10.43
N HIS A 174 21.68 11.56 11.68
CA HIS A 174 21.57 10.58 12.76
C HIS A 174 20.11 10.31 13.14
N ARG A 175 19.28 11.36 13.31
CA ARG A 175 17.83 11.21 13.58
C ARG A 175 17.13 10.41 12.49
N ARG A 176 17.48 10.65 11.22
CA ARG A 176 16.95 9.91 10.10
C ARG A 176 17.36 8.43 10.14
N GLN A 177 18.60 8.09 10.48
CA GLN A 177 19.01 6.69 10.64
C GLN A 177 18.24 6.00 11.76
N VAL A 178 18.05 6.69 12.90
CA VAL A 178 17.22 6.19 14.00
C VAL A 178 15.79 5.97 13.52
N PHE A 179 15.20 6.97 12.84
CA PHE A 179 13.85 6.86 12.28
C PHE A 179 13.71 5.65 11.36
N LEU A 180 14.63 5.43 10.43
CA LEU A 180 14.53 4.32 9.47
C LEU A 180 14.59 2.94 10.16
N ARG A 181 15.39 2.78 11.22
CA ARG A 181 15.40 1.56 12.02
C ARG A 181 14.05 1.35 12.74
N LEU A 182 13.52 2.39 13.36
CA LEU A 182 12.20 2.34 14.03
C LEU A 182 11.07 2.13 13.01
N GLN A 183 11.15 2.73 11.84
CA GLN A 183 10.15 2.58 10.77
C GLN A 183 10.13 1.16 10.20
N ARG A 184 11.30 0.50 10.09
CA ARG A 184 11.38 -0.92 9.73
C ARG A 184 10.61 -1.79 10.72
N VAL A 185 10.83 -1.58 12.03
CA VAL A 185 10.09 -2.30 13.07
C VAL A 185 8.59 -1.97 13.01
N ARG A 186 8.24 -0.71 12.80
CA ARG A 186 6.83 -0.29 12.67
C ARG A 186 6.13 -0.96 11.48
N ASN A 187 6.81 -1.07 10.34
CA ASN A 187 6.30 -1.78 9.17
C ASN A 187 6.17 -3.29 9.46
N TYR A 188 7.14 -3.88 10.14
CA TYR A 188 7.12 -5.29 10.55
C TYR A 188 5.93 -5.58 11.49
N LEU A 189 5.71 -4.74 12.51
CA LEU A 189 4.55 -4.81 13.40
C LEU A 189 3.23 -4.76 12.63
N ALA A 190 3.11 -3.88 11.65
CA ALA A 190 1.88 -3.76 10.86
C ALA A 190 1.61 -5.00 9.99
N ALA A 191 2.64 -5.59 9.39
CA ALA A 191 2.52 -6.78 8.55
C ALA A 191 2.25 -8.05 9.38
N ASN A 192 2.89 -8.18 10.55
CA ASN A 192 2.90 -9.37 11.38
C ASN A 192 2.09 -9.22 12.68
N CYS A 193 1.16 -8.29 12.74
CA CYS A 193 0.41 -7.97 13.95
C CYS A 193 -0.38 -9.14 14.55
N HIS A 194 -0.65 -10.18 13.77
CA HIS A 194 -1.36 -11.38 14.20
C HIS A 194 -0.48 -12.40 14.93
N LEU A 195 0.84 -12.23 14.85
CA LEU A 195 1.80 -13.10 15.54
C LEU A 195 2.01 -12.61 16.97
N ASP A 196 2.55 -13.52 17.80
CA ASP A 196 3.08 -13.15 19.11
C ASP A 196 4.46 -12.50 18.91
N LEU A 197 4.56 -11.22 19.25
CA LEU A 197 5.73 -10.38 19.00
C LEU A 197 6.23 -9.81 20.33
N ASP A 198 7.42 -10.22 20.73
CA ASP A 198 8.05 -9.71 21.93
C ASP A 198 8.89 -8.45 21.71
N ASN A 199 9.05 -7.66 22.78
CA ASN A 199 9.83 -6.41 22.71
C ASN A 199 11.34 -6.65 22.53
N GLU A 200 11.88 -7.79 22.90
CA GLU A 200 13.30 -8.10 22.73
C GLU A 200 13.65 -8.31 21.26
N MET A 201 12.82 -9.09 20.57
CA MET A 201 12.96 -9.29 19.12
C MET A 201 12.86 -7.97 18.37
N LEU A 202 11.85 -7.16 18.68
CA LEU A 202 11.62 -5.85 18.03
C LEU A 202 12.78 -4.87 18.31
N ALA A 203 13.32 -4.87 19.53
CA ALA A 203 14.45 -4.05 19.91
C ALA A 203 15.73 -4.49 19.17
N ARG A 204 16.00 -5.81 19.05
CA ARG A 204 17.11 -6.33 18.24
C ARG A 204 17.01 -5.89 16.78
N MET A 205 15.82 -5.92 16.18
CA MET A 205 15.60 -5.43 14.81
C MET A 205 15.95 -3.93 14.65
N ALA A 206 15.69 -3.14 15.68
CA ALA A 206 16.04 -1.71 15.70
C ALA A 206 17.48 -1.44 16.13
N SER A 207 18.26 -2.46 16.52
CA SER A 207 19.59 -2.34 17.13
C SER A 207 19.58 -1.50 18.42
N TYR A 208 18.62 -1.80 19.31
CA TYR A 208 18.43 -1.19 20.63
C TYR A 208 18.28 -2.25 21.73
N SER A 209 18.53 -1.85 22.98
CA SER A 209 17.98 -2.58 24.13
C SER A 209 16.46 -2.36 24.24
N PRO A 210 15.69 -3.29 24.86
CA PRO A 210 14.22 -3.17 24.95
C PRO A 210 13.74 -1.84 25.52
N TRP A 211 14.39 -1.35 26.57
CA TRP A 211 14.02 -0.08 27.19
C TRP A 211 14.26 1.14 26.28
N HIS A 212 15.43 1.20 25.64
CA HIS A 212 15.78 2.26 24.69
C HIS A 212 14.88 2.21 23.44
N PHE A 213 14.54 1.01 22.95
CA PHE A 213 13.61 0.83 21.84
C PHE A 213 12.24 1.45 22.15
N ILE A 214 11.61 1.08 23.28
CA ILE A 214 10.29 1.57 23.68
C ILE A 214 10.32 3.09 23.78
N ARG A 215 11.35 3.66 24.41
CA ARG A 215 11.51 5.11 24.58
C ARG A 215 11.70 5.83 23.25
N ALA A 216 12.56 5.32 22.37
CA ALA A 216 12.83 5.91 21.06
C ALA A 216 11.57 5.82 20.15
N PHE A 217 10.87 4.68 20.17
CA PHE A 217 9.63 4.48 19.41
C PHE A 217 8.55 5.46 19.88
N ARG A 218 8.34 5.59 21.20
CA ARG A 218 7.38 6.55 21.77
C ARG A 218 7.76 7.99 21.44
N ALA A 219 9.02 8.35 21.46
CA ALA A 219 9.47 9.69 21.06
C ALA A 219 9.14 9.97 19.59
N ALA A 220 9.45 9.03 18.69
CA ALA A 220 9.22 9.19 17.26
C ALA A 220 7.73 9.26 16.90
N TYR A 221 6.92 8.31 17.40
CA TYR A 221 5.52 8.10 16.96
C TYR A 221 4.46 8.58 17.96
N GLN A 222 4.83 9.07 19.14
CA GLN A 222 3.93 9.51 20.22
C GLN A 222 3.01 8.39 20.75
N GLU A 223 3.39 7.13 20.49
CA GLU A 223 2.70 5.92 20.96
C GLU A 223 3.72 4.83 21.28
N THR A 224 3.38 3.87 22.14
CA THR A 224 4.26 2.74 22.43
C THR A 224 4.17 1.67 21.35
N PRO A 225 5.21 0.79 21.17
CA PRO A 225 5.13 -0.35 20.25
C PRO A 225 3.91 -1.24 20.50
N HIS A 226 3.57 -1.51 21.75
CA HIS A 226 2.40 -2.30 22.12
C HIS A 226 1.09 -1.61 21.74
N ALA A 227 0.94 -0.30 22.00
CA ALA A 227 -0.26 0.44 21.61
C ALA A 227 -0.45 0.43 20.08
N TYR A 228 0.64 0.60 19.33
CA TYR A 228 0.63 0.48 17.88
C TYR A 228 0.25 -0.93 17.41
N LEU A 229 0.81 -1.99 18.01
CA LEU A 229 0.48 -3.38 17.71
C LEU A 229 -1.02 -3.66 17.91
N VAL A 230 -1.58 -3.26 19.05
CA VAL A 230 -3.02 -3.40 19.35
C VAL A 230 -3.86 -2.66 18.30
N ALA A 231 -3.47 -1.44 17.91
CA ALA A 231 -4.17 -0.70 16.88
C ALA A 231 -4.16 -1.44 15.51
N GLN A 232 -3.02 -2.05 15.12
CA GLN A 232 -2.93 -2.83 13.89
C GLN A 232 -3.77 -4.13 13.95
N ARG A 233 -3.78 -4.82 15.09
CA ARG A 233 -4.66 -5.98 15.33
C ARG A 233 -6.14 -5.62 15.16
N LEU A 234 -6.57 -4.49 15.71
CA LEU A 234 -7.95 -3.99 15.57
C LEU A 234 -8.30 -3.61 14.10
N LEU A 235 -7.36 -2.98 13.37
CA LEU A 235 -7.54 -2.68 11.95
C LEU A 235 -7.65 -3.96 11.11
N ARG A 236 -6.84 -4.98 11.40
CA ARG A 236 -6.93 -6.31 10.78
C ARG A 236 -8.28 -6.95 11.06
N ALA A 237 -8.75 -6.96 12.31
CA ALA A 237 -10.06 -7.47 12.68
C ALA A 237 -11.19 -6.75 11.96
N ARG A 238 -11.15 -5.42 11.87
CA ARG A 238 -12.12 -4.62 11.13
C ARG A 238 -12.16 -5.00 9.64
N ARG A 239 -11.03 -5.28 9.02
CA ARG A 239 -10.96 -5.77 7.64
C ARG A 239 -11.61 -7.15 7.51
N LEU A 240 -11.24 -8.12 8.38
CA LEU A 240 -11.77 -9.46 8.36
C LEU A 240 -13.30 -9.51 8.59
N LEU A 241 -13.83 -8.65 9.47
CA LEU A 241 -15.27 -8.50 9.69
C LEU A 241 -16.04 -8.11 8.41
N ARG A 242 -15.39 -7.43 7.47
CA ARG A 242 -16.00 -6.95 6.22
C ARG A 242 -15.78 -7.90 5.04
N THR A 243 -14.72 -8.73 5.09
CA THR A 243 -14.26 -9.50 3.92
C THR A 243 -14.26 -11.01 4.13
N SER A 244 -14.58 -11.51 5.33
CA SER A 244 -14.56 -12.93 5.61
C SER A 244 -15.84 -13.40 6.31
N PRO A 245 -16.23 -14.68 6.13
CA PRO A 245 -17.37 -15.29 6.83
C PRO A 245 -17.03 -15.79 8.24
N LEU A 246 -15.77 -15.70 8.69
CA LEU A 246 -15.28 -16.23 9.96
C LEU A 246 -16.11 -15.74 11.15
N ALA A 247 -16.30 -16.56 12.18
CA ALA A 247 -16.94 -16.14 13.42
C ALA A 247 -16.15 -15.01 14.11
N ILE A 248 -16.83 -14.18 14.93
CA ILE A 248 -16.16 -13.02 15.58
C ILE A 248 -15.04 -13.50 16.51
N SER A 249 -15.22 -14.67 17.17
CA SER A 249 -14.17 -15.30 17.98
C SER A 249 -12.95 -15.71 17.17
N GLU A 250 -13.16 -16.29 15.99
CA GLU A 250 -12.09 -16.67 15.06
C GLU A 250 -11.36 -15.43 14.51
N ILE A 251 -12.10 -14.36 14.22
CA ILE A 251 -11.49 -13.08 13.80
C ILE A 251 -10.63 -12.47 14.91
N ALA A 252 -11.06 -12.57 16.17
CA ALA A 252 -10.24 -12.09 17.29
C ALA A 252 -8.90 -12.85 17.33
N LEU A 253 -8.94 -14.19 17.27
CA LEU A 253 -7.74 -15.03 17.22
C LEU A 253 -6.89 -14.77 15.98
N ALA A 254 -7.49 -14.76 14.80
CA ALA A 254 -6.79 -14.49 13.53
C ALA A 254 -6.19 -13.08 13.46
N SER A 255 -6.60 -12.18 14.35
CA SER A 255 -6.05 -10.84 14.50
C SER A 255 -5.01 -10.74 15.62
N GLY A 256 -4.69 -11.82 16.31
CA GLY A 256 -3.70 -11.88 17.37
C GLY A 256 -4.21 -11.56 18.78
N PHE A 257 -5.54 -11.59 19.02
CA PHE A 257 -6.09 -11.44 20.36
C PHE A 257 -6.34 -12.81 21.01
N GLU A 258 -5.68 -13.09 22.11
CA GLU A 258 -5.92 -14.28 22.91
C GLU A 258 -7.22 -14.17 23.72
N ASN A 259 -7.54 -12.96 24.20
CA ASN A 259 -8.70 -12.71 25.05
C ASN A 259 -9.82 -12.01 24.28
N ARG A 260 -10.94 -12.71 24.08
CA ARG A 260 -12.13 -12.21 23.40
C ARG A 260 -12.78 -11.01 24.10
N CYS A 261 -12.75 -10.98 25.44
CA CYS A 261 -13.34 -9.86 26.21
C CYS A 261 -12.49 -8.59 26.01
N ALA A 262 -11.17 -8.72 26.08
CA ALA A 262 -10.24 -7.62 25.78
C ALA A 262 -10.43 -7.11 24.34
N PHE A 263 -10.53 -8.00 23.36
CA PHE A 263 -10.84 -7.66 21.96
C PHE A 263 -12.12 -6.84 21.86
N SER A 264 -13.22 -7.32 22.42
CA SER A 264 -14.54 -6.68 22.29
C SER A 264 -14.55 -5.27 22.91
N ARG A 265 -13.92 -5.11 24.08
CA ARG A 265 -13.77 -3.83 24.75
C ARG A 265 -12.94 -2.85 23.94
N LEU A 266 -11.74 -3.27 23.48
CA LEU A 266 -10.82 -2.42 22.72
C LEU A 266 -11.39 -2.08 21.35
N PHE A 267 -12.09 -3.01 20.70
CA PHE A 267 -12.74 -2.79 19.41
C PHE A 267 -13.82 -1.70 19.52
N ARG A 268 -14.72 -1.81 20.52
CA ARG A 268 -15.74 -0.80 20.77
C ARG A 268 -15.14 0.56 21.14
N GLN A 269 -14.11 0.57 21.97
CA GLN A 269 -13.39 1.80 22.34
C GLN A 269 -12.78 2.49 21.10
N ARG A 270 -12.20 1.71 20.17
CA ARG A 270 -11.50 2.25 18.98
C ARG A 270 -12.44 2.72 17.88
N PHE A 271 -13.57 2.01 17.66
CA PHE A 271 -14.45 2.23 16.50
C PHE A 271 -15.84 2.76 16.87
N GLY A 272 -16.16 2.91 18.15
CA GLY A 272 -17.46 3.39 18.64
C GLY A 272 -18.60 2.38 18.46
N VAL A 273 -18.37 1.25 17.79
CA VAL A 273 -19.37 0.20 17.51
C VAL A 273 -18.82 -1.17 17.88
N THR A 274 -19.72 -2.13 18.15
CA THR A 274 -19.31 -3.52 18.40
C THR A 274 -18.91 -4.22 17.09
N ALA A 275 -18.08 -5.26 17.18
CA ALA A 275 -17.72 -6.10 16.04
C ALA A 275 -18.95 -6.71 15.35
N HIS A 276 -19.96 -7.10 16.15
CA HIS A 276 -21.23 -7.62 15.65
C HIS A 276 -22.02 -6.57 14.85
N ALA A 277 -22.13 -5.34 15.37
CA ALA A 277 -22.81 -4.25 14.68
C ALA A 277 -22.12 -3.92 13.33
N LEU A 278 -20.79 -3.85 13.34
CA LEU A 278 -20.02 -3.61 12.11
C LEU A 278 -20.24 -4.71 11.07
N ARG A 279 -20.30 -5.98 11.47
CA ARG A 279 -20.58 -7.10 10.58
C ARG A 279 -21.95 -7.00 9.94
N ARG A 280 -23.00 -6.70 10.73
CA ARG A 280 -24.35 -6.50 10.20
C ARG A 280 -24.39 -5.37 9.16
N GLN A 281 -23.74 -4.24 9.44
CA GLN A 281 -23.63 -3.13 8.51
C GLN A 281 -22.93 -3.54 7.20
N ALA A 282 -21.83 -4.30 7.29
CA ALA A 282 -21.11 -4.79 6.13
C ALA A 282 -21.96 -5.77 5.29
N ALA A 283 -22.70 -6.68 5.93
CA ALA A 283 -23.60 -7.61 5.26
C ALA A 283 -24.74 -6.87 4.55
N ALA A 284 -25.36 -5.89 5.20
CA ALA A 284 -26.42 -5.06 4.61
C ALA A 284 -25.91 -4.25 3.41
N ALA A 285 -24.71 -3.67 3.52
CA ALA A 285 -24.10 -2.94 2.42
C ALA A 285 -23.76 -3.85 1.21
N SER A 286 -23.31 -5.08 1.48
CA SER A 286 -23.03 -6.07 0.43
C SER A 286 -24.31 -6.52 -0.28
N ALA A 287 -25.37 -6.81 0.47
CA ALA A 287 -26.67 -7.17 -0.09
C ALA A 287 -27.25 -6.04 -0.97
N ALA A 288 -27.20 -4.79 -0.49
CA ALA A 288 -27.65 -3.62 -1.26
C ALA A 288 -26.81 -3.37 -2.52
N ALA A 289 -25.53 -3.72 -2.51
CA ALA A 289 -24.66 -3.63 -3.69
C ALA A 289 -25.00 -4.72 -4.73
N GLN A 290 -25.29 -5.94 -4.27
CA GLN A 290 -25.72 -7.04 -5.13
C GLN A 290 -27.08 -6.75 -5.79
N THR A 291 -28.08 -6.25 -5.04
CA THR A 291 -29.38 -5.85 -5.60
C THR A 291 -29.23 -4.80 -6.70
N ARG A 292 -28.39 -3.76 -6.46
CA ARG A 292 -28.13 -2.72 -7.48
C ARG A 292 -27.44 -3.27 -8.73
N SER A 293 -26.57 -4.27 -8.59
CA SER A 293 -25.90 -4.92 -9.72
C SER A 293 -26.89 -5.73 -10.55
N VAL A 294 -27.77 -6.51 -9.92
CA VAL A 294 -28.82 -7.28 -10.58
C VAL A 294 -29.82 -6.37 -11.31
N ASP A 295 -30.22 -5.25 -10.68
CA ASP A 295 -31.14 -4.27 -11.29
C ASP A 295 -30.46 -3.54 -12.48
N ALA A 296 -29.15 -3.30 -12.42
CA ALA A 296 -28.42 -2.72 -13.54
C ALA A 296 -28.31 -3.70 -14.72
N GLU A 297 -28.07 -4.97 -14.44
CA GLU A 297 -28.00 -6.04 -15.43
C GLU A 297 -29.38 -6.30 -16.10
N HIS A 298 -30.44 -6.33 -15.31
CA HIS A 298 -31.83 -6.41 -15.83
C HIS A 298 -32.17 -5.22 -16.73
N ARG A 299 -31.80 -4.01 -16.35
CA ARG A 299 -32.00 -2.81 -17.19
C ARG A 299 -31.22 -2.87 -18.48
N ALA A 300 -29.96 -3.35 -18.45
CA ALA A 300 -29.13 -3.51 -19.63
C ALA A 300 -29.71 -4.56 -20.59
N ILE A 301 -30.18 -5.71 -20.08
CA ILE A 301 -30.82 -6.76 -20.86
C ILE A 301 -32.11 -6.23 -21.48
N SER A 302 -32.94 -5.52 -20.71
CA SER A 302 -34.21 -4.93 -21.20
C SER A 302 -33.98 -3.87 -22.29
N ALA A 303 -32.95 -3.03 -22.14
CA ALA A 303 -32.57 -2.04 -23.15
C ALA A 303 -32.07 -2.69 -24.44
N THR A 304 -31.28 -3.76 -24.33
CA THR A 304 -30.79 -4.53 -25.49
C THR A 304 -31.95 -5.22 -26.22
N ARG A 305 -32.90 -5.79 -25.49
CA ARG A 305 -34.10 -6.42 -26.06
C ARG A 305 -34.99 -5.40 -26.77
N ALA A 306 -35.16 -4.22 -26.19
CA ALA A 306 -35.93 -3.12 -26.79
C ALA A 306 -35.26 -2.54 -28.06
N ALA A 307 -33.90 -2.49 -28.06
CA ALA A 307 -33.15 -2.09 -29.24
C ALA A 307 -33.26 -3.12 -30.38
N PHE A 308 -33.19 -4.41 -30.05
CA PHE A 308 -33.36 -5.52 -30.99
C PHE A 308 -34.75 -5.53 -31.62
N HIS A 309 -35.81 -5.34 -30.82
CA HIS A 309 -37.20 -5.23 -31.34
C HIS A 309 -37.41 -4.03 -32.27
N ARG A 310 -36.78 -2.89 -31.99
CA ARG A 310 -36.84 -1.70 -32.88
C ARG A 310 -36.13 -1.96 -34.21
N GLN A 311 -35.07 -2.72 -34.22
CA GLN A 311 -34.31 -3.07 -35.43
C GLN A 311 -35.07 -4.05 -36.35
N LEU A 312 -35.90 -4.94 -35.75
CA LEU A 312 -36.76 -5.86 -36.49
C LEU A 312 -38.05 -5.20 -37.02
N SER A 313 -38.44 -4.04 -36.48
CA SER A 313 -39.68 -3.33 -36.87
C SER A 313 -39.42 -2.24 -37.91
N GLN A 314 -38.23 -2.09 -38.46
CA GLN A 314 -38.00 -1.21 -39.60
C GLN A 314 -38.37 -1.92 -40.89
N PRO A 315 -39.25 -1.36 -41.75
CA PRO A 315 -39.63 -1.99 -43.00
C PRO A 315 -38.44 -2.04 -43.96
N LEU A 316 -38.22 -3.21 -44.52
CA LEU A 316 -37.17 -3.55 -45.51
C LEU A 316 -37.47 -2.99 -46.91
N PHE A 317 -38.15 -1.87 -47.05
CA PHE A 317 -38.41 -1.27 -48.36
C PHE A 317 -38.35 0.27 -48.29
N SER A 318 -37.34 0.81 -48.85
CA SER A 318 -37.30 2.08 -49.61
C SER A 318 -36.24 1.94 -50.70
#